data_381988e638b28e9cdced502348d083bc
#
_entry.id   381988e638b28e9cdced502348d083bc
#
_cell.length_a   1.000
_cell.length_b   1.000
_cell.length_c   1.000
_cell.angle_alpha   90.00
_cell.angle_beta   90.00
_cell.angle_gamma   90.00
#
_symmetry.space_group_name_H-M   'P 1'
#
loop_
_entity.id
_entity.type
_entity.pdbx_description
1 polymer ?
#
loop_
_entity_poly.entity_id
_entity_poly.type
_entity_poly.pdbx_seq_one_letter_code
_entity_poly.pdbx_strand_id
1 'polypeptide(L)'
;MTTTLTISQDQKDELLRFLKKNKTADLVMFYLHFVQEKYKLKPVLFPRDKRIFQSQEDLIRILESEGKLWRETEITIQFGQQSVNEETKKVYICPFTGKVFGDNTHPNPQDAIYDWVAKCPENKERVGGLPVKRFFVSEDPEVIKNYISVRKASIKKVVYSSAVTGKLFNSKSAVIESFKRNHIKPLTLFEVQNQNRYEIEEKFLSFIQKHLSEEKIAQFVEALSEYAEFESYLEKWVETE
;
A
#
# COMPACT_ATOMS: atom_id res chain seq x y z
N MET A 1 -28.78 -6.70 26.70
CA MET A 1 -28.80 -5.23 26.82
C MET A 1 -27.35 -4.81 26.89
N THR A 2 -26.82 -4.26 25.82
CA THR A 2 -25.44 -3.76 25.79
C THR A 2 -25.45 -2.40 26.49
N THR A 3 -24.91 -2.32 27.69
CA THR A 3 -24.74 -1.07 28.42
C THR A 3 -23.68 -0.27 27.69
N THR A 4 -24.06 0.77 26.98
CA THR A 4 -23.13 1.71 26.37
C THR A 4 -22.49 2.50 27.51
N LEU A 5 -21.25 2.22 27.85
CA LEU A 5 -20.47 3.00 28.80
C LEU A 5 -20.19 4.38 28.18
N THR A 6 -20.80 5.42 28.71
CA THR A 6 -20.54 6.80 28.31
C THR A 6 -19.36 7.32 29.12
N ILE A 7 -18.23 7.57 28.46
CA ILE A 7 -17.05 8.17 29.10
C ILE A 7 -17.19 9.69 29.05
N SER A 8 -16.88 10.34 30.16
CA SER A 8 -16.82 11.83 30.22
C SER A 8 -15.60 12.35 29.45
N GLN A 9 -15.67 13.61 29.01
CA GLN A 9 -14.53 14.26 28.35
C GLN A 9 -13.30 14.28 29.26
N ASP A 10 -13.48 14.44 30.57
CA ASP A 10 -12.37 14.45 31.53
C ASP A 10 -11.66 13.10 31.58
N GLN A 11 -12.41 11.98 31.57
CA GLN A 11 -11.84 10.61 31.49
C GLN A 11 -11.09 10.38 30.19
N LYS A 12 -11.59 10.93 29.09
CA LYS A 12 -10.89 10.87 27.79
C LYS A 12 -9.57 11.63 27.82
N ASP A 13 -9.57 12.82 28.39
CA ASP A 13 -8.38 13.67 28.50
C ASP A 13 -7.35 13.08 29.47
N GLU A 14 -7.80 12.42 30.52
CA GLU A 14 -6.94 11.69 31.45
C GLU A 14 -6.29 10.49 30.77
N LEU A 15 -7.05 9.67 30.03
CA LEU A 15 -6.52 8.57 29.24
C LEU A 15 -5.50 9.05 28.19
N LEU A 16 -5.78 10.14 27.50
CA LEU A 16 -4.85 10.71 26.52
C LEU A 16 -3.58 11.24 27.18
N ARG A 17 -3.66 11.80 28.37
CA ARG A 17 -2.49 12.20 29.18
C ARG A 17 -1.67 10.99 29.60
N PHE A 18 -2.34 9.93 30.05
CA PHE A 18 -1.71 8.66 30.42
C PHE A 18 -0.97 8.05 29.22
N LEU A 19 -1.63 7.98 28.05
CA LEU A 19 -1.02 7.50 26.80
C LEU A 19 0.23 8.29 26.39
N LYS A 20 0.28 9.58 26.68
CA LYS A 20 1.44 10.44 26.40
C LYS A 20 2.61 10.28 27.36
N LYS A 21 2.35 9.84 28.60
CA LYS A 21 3.39 9.71 29.66
C LYS A 21 4.15 8.40 29.60
N ASN A 22 3.55 7.35 29.06
CA ASN A 22 4.14 6.01 29.07
C ASN A 22 5.08 5.77 27.89
N LYS A 23 5.98 4.79 28.01
CA LYS A 23 6.88 4.41 26.92
C LYS A 23 6.07 3.92 25.74
N THR A 24 6.36 4.43 24.56
CA THR A 24 5.61 4.10 23.35
C THR A 24 5.61 2.61 23.04
N ALA A 25 6.69 1.90 23.37
CA ALA A 25 6.78 0.45 23.18
C ALA A 25 5.67 -0.31 23.95
N ASP A 26 5.44 0.07 25.19
CA ASP A 26 4.45 -0.59 26.06
C ASP A 26 3.02 -0.24 25.60
N LEU A 27 2.79 1.01 25.22
CA LEU A 27 1.53 1.45 24.62
C LEU A 27 1.21 0.70 23.30
N VAL A 28 2.21 0.51 22.45
CA VAL A 28 2.07 -0.24 21.20
C VAL A 28 1.71 -1.69 21.50
N MET A 29 2.41 -2.34 22.40
CA MET A 29 2.16 -3.72 22.79
C MET A 29 0.72 -3.89 23.32
N PHE A 30 0.33 -3.05 24.26
CA PHE A 30 -1.01 -3.10 24.85
C PHE A 30 -2.09 -2.83 23.79
N TYR A 31 -1.93 -1.78 22.97
CA TYR A 31 -2.90 -1.46 21.93
C TYR A 31 -3.02 -2.58 20.89
N LEU A 32 -1.91 -3.16 20.43
CA LEU A 32 -1.93 -4.26 19.47
C LEU A 32 -2.65 -5.48 20.07
N HIS A 33 -2.36 -5.82 21.33
CA HIS A 33 -3.04 -6.91 22.03
C HIS A 33 -4.55 -6.61 22.14
N PHE A 34 -4.92 -5.43 22.63
CA PHE A 34 -6.30 -5.00 22.79
C PHE A 34 -7.10 -5.07 21.48
N VAL A 35 -6.58 -4.52 20.38
CA VAL A 35 -7.30 -4.56 19.10
C VAL A 35 -7.36 -5.95 18.48
N GLN A 36 -6.37 -6.81 18.73
CA GLN A 36 -6.39 -8.19 18.26
C GLN A 36 -7.40 -9.02 19.02
N GLU A 37 -7.45 -8.92 20.34
CA GLU A 37 -8.34 -9.72 21.20
C GLU A 37 -9.79 -9.23 21.14
N LYS A 38 -10.02 -7.96 21.35
CA LYS A 38 -11.39 -7.40 21.43
C LYS A 38 -12.04 -7.17 20.07
N TYR A 39 -11.30 -6.65 19.08
CA TYR A 39 -11.86 -6.30 17.78
C TYR A 39 -11.47 -7.24 16.64
N LYS A 40 -10.57 -8.20 16.88
CA LYS A 40 -9.99 -9.09 15.86
C LYS A 40 -9.35 -8.32 14.68
N LEU A 41 -8.93 -7.09 14.93
CA LEU A 41 -8.27 -6.24 13.95
C LEU A 41 -6.77 -6.52 13.89
N LYS A 42 -6.18 -6.29 12.71
CA LYS A 42 -4.72 -6.39 12.48
C LYS A 42 -4.23 -5.06 11.92
N PRO A 43 -3.77 -4.15 12.77
CA PRO A 43 -3.25 -2.87 12.32
C PRO A 43 -2.11 -3.04 11.30
N VAL A 44 -2.07 -2.17 10.31
CA VAL A 44 -1.08 -2.19 9.25
C VAL A 44 -0.44 -0.82 9.07
N LEU A 45 0.82 -0.85 8.67
CA LEU A 45 1.60 0.33 8.30
C LEU A 45 1.68 0.43 6.77
N PHE A 46 1.40 1.62 6.23
CA PHE A 46 1.75 1.97 4.86
C PHE A 46 3.11 2.69 4.85
N PRO A 47 4.21 1.99 4.47
CA PRO A 47 5.56 2.51 4.67
C PRO A 47 5.87 3.78 3.88
N ARG A 48 5.18 4.02 2.77
CA ARG A 48 5.44 5.14 1.87
C ARG A 48 5.19 6.51 2.52
N ASP A 49 4.11 6.63 3.30
CA ASP A 49 3.72 7.86 3.99
C ASP A 49 3.60 7.66 5.50
N LYS A 50 4.00 6.46 5.98
CA LYS A 50 4.01 6.09 7.40
C LYS A 50 2.64 6.20 8.08
N ARG A 51 1.54 6.13 7.31
CA ARG A 51 0.20 6.07 7.85
C ARG A 51 -0.09 4.69 8.44
N ILE A 52 -0.81 4.69 9.55
CA ILE A 52 -1.25 3.51 10.27
C ILE A 52 -2.77 3.38 10.10
N PHE A 53 -3.23 2.16 9.85
CA PHE A 53 -4.63 1.82 9.62
C PHE A 53 -5.06 0.67 10.54
N GLN A 54 -6.33 0.59 10.87
CA GLN A 54 -6.87 -0.46 11.75
C GLN A 54 -6.81 -1.85 11.11
N SER A 55 -6.91 -1.94 9.79
CA SER A 55 -6.82 -3.17 9.03
C SER A 55 -6.30 -2.92 7.62
N GLN A 56 -5.96 -4.00 6.92
CA GLN A 56 -5.59 -3.97 5.51
C GLN A 56 -6.74 -3.51 4.62
N GLU A 57 -7.97 -3.92 4.95
CA GLU A 57 -9.18 -3.54 4.24
C GLU A 57 -9.46 -2.04 4.36
N ASP A 58 -9.28 -1.49 5.56
CA ASP A 58 -9.44 -0.05 5.81
C ASP A 58 -8.43 0.78 5.03
N LEU A 59 -7.17 0.33 5.01
CA LEU A 59 -6.11 0.96 4.19
C LEU A 59 -6.49 0.98 2.71
N ILE A 60 -6.93 -0.15 2.15
CA ILE A 60 -7.30 -0.26 0.74
C ILE A 60 -8.47 0.66 0.43
N ARG A 61 -9.54 0.63 1.23
CA ARG A 61 -10.72 1.46 1.07
C ARG A 61 -10.37 2.96 1.06
N ILE A 62 -9.51 3.40 1.99
CA ILE A 62 -9.08 4.79 2.08
C ILE A 62 -8.22 5.19 0.88
N LEU A 63 -7.23 4.38 0.49
CA LEU A 63 -6.39 4.68 -0.67
C LEU A 63 -7.18 4.67 -1.99
N GLU A 64 -8.19 3.82 -2.14
CA GLU A 64 -9.12 3.87 -3.28
C GLU A 64 -9.90 5.18 -3.31
N SER A 65 -10.49 5.58 -2.20
CA SER A 65 -11.25 6.84 -2.10
C SER A 65 -10.39 8.08 -2.37
N GLU A 66 -9.11 8.02 -2.03
CA GLU A 66 -8.13 9.08 -2.31
C GLU A 66 -7.56 9.03 -3.75
N GLY A 67 -7.93 8.04 -4.56
CA GLY A 67 -7.37 7.82 -5.90
C GLY A 67 -5.87 7.51 -5.90
N LYS A 68 -5.35 6.98 -4.78
CA LYS A 68 -3.92 6.69 -4.57
C LYS A 68 -3.54 5.23 -4.77
N LEU A 69 -4.49 4.37 -5.11
CA LEU A 69 -4.25 2.94 -5.26
C LEU A 69 -4.08 2.54 -6.71
N TRP A 70 -5.00 2.93 -7.56
CA TRP A 70 -4.99 2.64 -9.00
C TRP A 70 -5.59 3.78 -9.82
N ARG A 71 -5.31 3.74 -11.13
CA ARG A 71 -5.90 4.63 -12.13
C ARG A 71 -6.23 3.84 -13.37
N GLU A 72 -7.33 4.19 -14.04
CA GLU A 72 -7.62 3.69 -15.37
C GLU A 72 -6.64 4.28 -16.38
N THR A 73 -6.13 3.43 -17.26
CA THR A 73 -5.11 3.79 -18.24
C THR A 73 -5.47 3.14 -19.57
N GLU A 74 -5.65 3.93 -20.62
CA GLU A 74 -5.84 3.40 -21.97
C GLU A 74 -4.48 3.02 -22.56
N ILE A 75 -4.36 1.80 -23.07
CA ILE A 75 -3.20 1.34 -23.83
C ILE A 75 -3.62 0.94 -25.23
N THR A 76 -2.71 1.18 -26.20
CA THR A 76 -2.85 0.66 -27.56
C THR A 76 -2.10 -0.66 -27.65
N ILE A 77 -2.80 -1.73 -28.03
CA ILE A 77 -2.23 -3.04 -28.24
C ILE A 77 -2.04 -3.22 -29.76
N GLN A 78 -0.78 -3.33 -30.18
CA GLN A 78 -0.42 -3.72 -31.53
C GLN A 78 -0.10 -5.21 -31.56
N PHE A 79 -0.96 -5.99 -32.17
CA PHE A 79 -0.79 -7.45 -32.25
C PHE A 79 0.38 -7.87 -33.14
N GLY A 80 0.96 -9.05 -32.86
CA GLY A 80 2.01 -9.66 -33.69
C GLY A 80 3.37 -8.97 -33.60
N GLN A 81 3.70 -8.39 -32.46
CA GLN A 81 5.04 -7.81 -32.25
C GLN A 81 6.05 -8.91 -31.92
N GLN A 82 7.13 -8.96 -32.70
CA GLN A 82 8.20 -9.97 -32.52
C GLN A 82 8.98 -9.83 -31.19
N SER A 83 8.85 -8.71 -30.51
CA SER A 83 9.54 -8.43 -29.25
C SER A 83 8.88 -9.05 -28.02
N VAL A 84 7.79 -9.80 -28.19
CA VAL A 84 7.07 -10.47 -27.10
C VAL A 84 6.73 -11.89 -27.53
N ASN A 85 7.05 -12.86 -26.67
CA ASN A 85 6.77 -14.29 -26.85
C ASN A 85 6.29 -14.92 -25.54
N GLU A 86 6.06 -16.23 -25.53
CA GLU A 86 5.52 -16.96 -24.36
C GLU A 86 6.46 -16.97 -23.15
N GLU A 87 7.75 -16.73 -23.35
CA GLU A 87 8.76 -16.68 -22.28
C GLU A 87 8.87 -15.28 -21.65
N THR A 88 8.24 -14.27 -22.26
CA THR A 88 8.30 -12.88 -21.78
C THR A 88 7.61 -12.75 -20.43
N LYS A 89 8.33 -12.27 -19.42
CA LYS A 89 7.82 -12.06 -18.05
C LYS A 89 7.53 -10.61 -17.74
N LYS A 90 8.12 -9.69 -18.53
CA LYS A 90 7.96 -8.25 -18.36
C LYS A 90 7.92 -7.57 -19.72
N VAL A 91 7.02 -6.57 -19.85
CA VAL A 91 6.93 -5.74 -21.05
C VAL A 91 7.05 -4.27 -20.71
N TYR A 92 7.66 -3.52 -21.62
CA TYR A 92 7.74 -2.08 -21.63
C TYR A 92 6.96 -1.55 -22.84
N ILE A 93 5.98 -0.68 -22.60
CA ILE A 93 5.01 -0.22 -23.60
C ILE A 93 5.18 1.27 -23.80
N CYS A 94 5.44 1.69 -25.03
CA CYS A 94 5.47 3.10 -25.38
C CYS A 94 4.06 3.71 -25.27
N PRO A 95 3.84 4.74 -24.41
CA PRO A 95 2.52 5.31 -24.21
C PRO A 95 1.95 6.03 -25.43
N PHE A 96 2.80 6.39 -26.39
CA PHE A 96 2.41 7.17 -27.57
C PHE A 96 2.13 6.32 -28.80
N THR A 97 2.95 5.30 -29.03
CA THR A 97 2.89 4.47 -30.24
C THR A 97 2.35 3.07 -29.99
N GLY A 98 2.27 2.62 -28.72
CA GLY A 98 1.92 1.24 -28.36
C GLY A 98 3.03 0.22 -28.68
N LYS A 99 4.23 0.67 -29.13
CA LYS A 99 5.38 -0.23 -29.34
C LYS A 99 5.74 -0.89 -28.02
N VAL A 100 5.96 -2.21 -28.07
CA VAL A 100 6.27 -3.01 -26.89
C VAL A 100 7.65 -3.67 -27.01
N PHE A 101 8.32 -3.80 -25.87
CA PHE A 101 9.61 -4.48 -25.73
C PHE A 101 9.50 -5.51 -24.61
N GLY A 102 9.87 -6.76 -24.89
CA GLY A 102 9.93 -7.84 -23.90
C GLY A 102 11.28 -7.89 -23.22
N ASP A 103 11.30 -8.37 -21.97
CA ASP A 103 12.52 -8.53 -21.17
C ASP A 103 13.47 -9.63 -21.69
N ASN A 104 12.94 -10.60 -22.43
CA ASN A 104 13.70 -11.75 -22.93
C ASN A 104 14.01 -11.70 -24.43
N THR A 105 13.48 -10.73 -25.16
CA THR A 105 13.67 -10.62 -26.61
C THR A 105 14.85 -9.75 -27.01
N HIS A 106 15.48 -9.12 -26.04
CA HIS A 106 16.71 -8.35 -26.19
C HIS A 106 17.58 -8.53 -24.93
N PRO A 107 18.92 -8.67 -25.04
CA PRO A 107 19.82 -8.84 -23.88
C PRO A 107 19.70 -7.72 -22.85
N ASN A 108 19.47 -6.50 -23.34
CA ASN A 108 19.16 -5.33 -22.50
C ASN A 108 17.95 -4.61 -23.09
N PRO A 109 16.73 -4.78 -22.54
CA PRO A 109 15.53 -4.10 -23.03
C PRO A 109 15.63 -2.56 -22.99
N GLN A 110 16.40 -2.00 -22.07
CA GLN A 110 16.58 -0.56 -21.95
C GLN A 110 17.34 0.01 -23.15
N ASP A 111 18.39 -0.66 -23.62
CA ASP A 111 19.14 -0.24 -24.78
C ASP A 111 18.26 -0.25 -26.03
N ALA A 112 17.44 -1.31 -26.21
CA ALA A 112 16.48 -1.37 -27.31
C ALA A 112 15.46 -0.24 -27.28
N ILE A 113 15.02 0.19 -26.09
CA ILE A 113 14.13 1.34 -25.90
C ILE A 113 14.85 2.65 -26.26
N TYR A 114 16.10 2.84 -25.83
CA TYR A 114 16.89 4.02 -26.17
C TYR A 114 17.11 4.13 -27.68
N ASP A 115 17.48 3.03 -28.33
CA ASP A 115 17.63 2.96 -29.78
C ASP A 115 16.33 3.28 -30.52
N TRP A 116 15.21 2.74 -30.04
CA TRP A 116 13.90 3.04 -30.58
C TRP A 116 13.57 4.51 -30.48
N VAL A 117 13.74 5.13 -29.31
CA VAL A 117 13.45 6.55 -29.11
C VAL A 117 14.37 7.43 -29.96
N ALA A 118 15.63 7.07 -30.10
CA ALA A 118 16.56 7.81 -30.93
C ALA A 118 16.17 7.84 -32.42
N LYS A 119 15.52 6.75 -32.88
CA LYS A 119 15.10 6.58 -34.29
C LYS A 119 13.66 6.99 -34.57
N CYS A 120 12.81 7.12 -33.55
CA CYS A 120 11.38 7.41 -33.67
C CYS A 120 11.09 8.89 -33.45
N PRO A 121 10.71 9.65 -34.49
CA PRO A 121 10.45 11.09 -34.37
C PRO A 121 9.40 11.45 -33.33
N GLU A 122 8.31 10.68 -33.27
CA GLU A 122 7.20 10.91 -32.33
C GLU A 122 7.66 10.81 -30.87
N ASN A 123 8.61 9.93 -30.59
CA ASN A 123 9.19 9.80 -29.26
C ASN A 123 10.15 10.92 -28.93
N LYS A 124 10.93 11.42 -29.90
CA LYS A 124 11.83 12.56 -29.69
C LYS A 124 11.08 13.82 -29.28
N GLU A 125 9.95 14.11 -29.91
CA GLU A 125 9.15 15.29 -29.63
C GLU A 125 8.41 15.18 -28.27
N ARG A 126 7.95 13.98 -27.92
CA ARG A 126 7.05 13.77 -26.76
C ARG A 126 7.76 13.31 -25.49
N VAL A 127 8.88 12.63 -25.59
CA VAL A 127 9.53 11.96 -24.45
C VAL A 127 10.79 12.67 -23.95
N GLY A 128 11.37 13.56 -24.75
CA GLY A 128 12.45 14.46 -24.35
C GLY A 128 13.56 13.82 -23.52
N GLY A 129 14.41 13.01 -24.07
CA GLY A 129 15.70 12.58 -23.50
C GLY A 129 15.71 11.53 -22.37
N LEU A 130 14.56 11.18 -21.73
CA LEU A 130 14.49 10.14 -20.71
C LEU A 130 13.32 9.17 -20.94
N PRO A 131 13.32 8.44 -22.05
CA PRO A 131 12.18 7.64 -22.50
C PRO A 131 11.84 6.45 -21.58
N VAL A 132 12.82 5.77 -21.02
CA VAL A 132 12.62 4.57 -20.21
C VAL A 132 11.72 4.81 -18.99
N LYS A 133 11.85 5.97 -18.35
CA LYS A 133 11.01 6.35 -17.20
C LYS A 133 9.55 6.68 -17.57
N ARG A 134 9.27 6.84 -18.85
CA ARG A 134 7.95 7.19 -19.37
C ARG A 134 7.20 6.00 -19.96
N PHE A 135 7.86 4.90 -20.21
CA PHE A 135 7.21 3.67 -20.66
C PHE A 135 6.34 3.07 -19.57
N PHE A 136 5.19 2.56 -19.97
CA PHE A 136 4.40 1.70 -19.09
C PHE A 136 5.12 0.37 -18.92
N VAL A 137 5.03 -0.20 -17.72
CA VAL A 137 5.62 -1.50 -17.39
C VAL A 137 4.54 -2.45 -16.92
N SER A 138 4.55 -3.69 -17.41
CA SER A 138 3.66 -4.72 -16.90
C SER A 138 4.40 -6.05 -16.74
N GLU A 139 4.09 -6.73 -15.64
CA GLU A 139 4.45 -8.12 -15.34
C GLU A 139 3.19 -9.00 -15.25
N ASP A 140 2.02 -8.44 -15.57
CA ASP A 140 0.75 -9.16 -15.59
C ASP A 140 0.68 -10.05 -16.85
N PRO A 141 0.58 -11.40 -16.67
CA PRO A 141 0.52 -12.33 -17.80
C PRO A 141 -0.63 -12.05 -18.77
N GLU A 142 -1.76 -11.58 -18.27
CA GLU A 142 -2.93 -11.25 -19.10
C GLU A 142 -2.69 -9.99 -19.97
N VAL A 143 -1.90 -9.04 -19.46
CA VAL A 143 -1.46 -7.90 -20.28
C VAL A 143 -0.45 -8.35 -21.33
N ILE A 144 0.55 -9.15 -20.93
CA ILE A 144 1.60 -9.67 -21.84
C ILE A 144 0.99 -10.50 -22.96
N LYS A 145 0.07 -11.39 -22.65
CA LYS A 145 -0.62 -12.28 -23.60
C LYS A 145 -1.30 -11.52 -24.75
N ASN A 146 -1.77 -10.30 -24.51
CA ASN A 146 -2.37 -9.49 -25.57
C ASN A 146 -1.37 -9.16 -26.70
N TYR A 147 -0.06 -9.14 -26.43
CA TYR A 147 0.98 -8.81 -27.42
C TYR A 147 1.52 -10.04 -28.16
N ILE A 148 1.29 -11.23 -27.65
CA ILE A 148 1.71 -12.50 -28.28
C ILE A 148 0.76 -12.90 -29.42
N SER A 149 -0.46 -12.37 -29.45
CA SER A 149 -1.49 -12.76 -30.43
C SER A 149 -1.11 -12.38 -31.87
N VAL A 150 -1.36 -13.31 -32.80
CA VAL A 150 -1.01 -13.21 -34.25
C VAL A 150 -1.92 -12.23 -35.02
N ARG A 151 -2.84 -11.55 -34.41
CA ARG A 151 -3.77 -10.60 -35.08
C ARG A 151 -3.00 -9.37 -35.60
N LYS A 152 -3.32 -8.94 -36.82
CA LYS A 152 -2.67 -7.78 -37.46
C LYS A 152 -3.36 -6.43 -37.21
N ALA A 153 -4.21 -6.33 -36.22
CA ALA A 153 -4.94 -5.10 -35.91
C ALA A 153 -4.44 -4.47 -34.60
N SER A 154 -4.57 -3.17 -34.47
CA SER A 154 -4.40 -2.50 -33.17
C SER A 154 -5.76 -2.29 -32.52
N ILE A 155 -5.83 -2.46 -31.22
CA ILE A 155 -7.00 -2.13 -30.40
C ILE A 155 -6.59 -1.25 -29.22
N LYS A 156 -7.55 -0.44 -28.77
CA LYS A 156 -7.44 0.27 -27.50
C LYS A 156 -8.05 -0.57 -26.39
N LYS A 157 -7.36 -0.69 -25.29
CA LYS A 157 -7.82 -1.44 -24.12
C LYS A 157 -7.60 -0.61 -22.85
N VAL A 158 -8.59 -0.60 -21.98
CA VAL A 158 -8.45 -0.04 -20.63
C VAL A 158 -7.80 -1.09 -19.73
N VAL A 159 -6.76 -0.67 -19.06
CA VAL A 159 -6.03 -1.41 -18.02
C VAL A 159 -5.90 -0.54 -16.78
N TYR A 160 -5.38 -1.10 -15.70
CA TYR A 160 -5.26 -0.40 -14.43
C TYR A 160 -3.80 -0.22 -14.07
N SER A 161 -3.37 1.02 -13.88
CA SER A 161 -2.02 1.32 -13.40
C SER A 161 -2.01 1.47 -11.88
N SER A 162 -1.02 0.86 -11.24
CA SER A 162 -0.75 1.10 -9.81
C SER A 162 -0.31 2.55 -9.60
N ALA A 163 -1.00 3.28 -8.76
CA ALA A 163 -0.62 4.64 -8.39
C ALA A 163 0.69 4.71 -7.59
N VAL A 164 1.13 3.59 -7.02
CA VAL A 164 2.37 3.47 -6.24
C VAL A 164 3.57 3.14 -7.11
N THR A 165 3.43 2.19 -8.04
CA THR A 165 4.55 1.66 -8.84
C THR A 165 4.49 2.08 -10.31
N GLY A 166 3.35 2.54 -10.81
CA GLY A 166 3.11 2.81 -12.23
C GLY A 166 2.94 1.53 -13.09
N LYS A 167 3.09 0.33 -12.53
CA LYS A 167 2.91 -0.92 -13.27
C LYS A 167 1.48 -1.11 -13.71
N LEU A 168 1.29 -1.70 -14.90
CA LEU A 168 -0.02 -2.00 -15.47
C LEU A 168 -0.49 -3.40 -15.09
N PHE A 169 -1.80 -3.51 -14.89
CA PHE A 169 -2.51 -4.73 -14.57
C PHE A 169 -3.82 -4.81 -15.38
N ASN A 170 -4.28 -6.01 -15.62
CA ASN A 170 -5.50 -6.23 -16.39
C ASN A 170 -6.79 -5.89 -15.60
N SER A 171 -6.74 -5.90 -14.27
CA SER A 171 -7.89 -5.62 -13.40
C SER A 171 -7.52 -4.83 -12.15
N LYS A 172 -8.52 -4.16 -11.55
CA LYS A 172 -8.39 -3.50 -10.24
C LYS A 172 -7.94 -4.49 -9.16
N SER A 173 -8.51 -5.69 -9.17
CA SER A 173 -8.17 -6.74 -8.21
C SER A 173 -6.69 -7.11 -8.27
N ALA A 174 -6.11 -7.23 -9.48
CA ALA A 174 -4.70 -7.54 -9.65
C ALA A 174 -3.79 -6.42 -9.10
N VAL A 175 -4.17 -5.14 -9.26
CA VAL A 175 -3.46 -4.02 -8.62
C VAL A 175 -3.51 -4.14 -7.10
N ILE A 176 -4.70 -4.39 -6.54
CA ILE A 176 -4.93 -4.51 -5.10
C ILE A 176 -4.10 -5.67 -4.52
N GLU A 177 -4.13 -6.84 -5.15
CA GLU A 177 -3.35 -8.00 -4.68
C GLU A 177 -1.84 -7.77 -4.76
N SER A 178 -1.37 -7.13 -5.83
CA SER A 178 0.03 -6.71 -5.93
C SER A 178 0.40 -5.70 -4.85
N PHE A 179 -0.48 -4.75 -4.56
CA PHE A 179 -0.30 -3.76 -3.51
C PHE A 179 -0.23 -4.42 -2.12
N LYS A 180 -1.18 -5.29 -1.78
CA LYS A 180 -1.22 -6.05 -0.53
C LYS A 180 0.10 -6.77 -0.26
N ARG A 181 0.60 -7.47 -1.28
CA ARG A 181 1.81 -8.29 -1.17
C ARG A 181 3.09 -7.48 -0.96
N ASN A 182 3.18 -6.31 -1.62
CA ASN A 182 4.47 -5.62 -1.74
C ASN A 182 4.56 -4.30 -0.96
N HIS A 183 3.43 -3.73 -0.52
CA HIS A 183 3.40 -2.37 0.01
C HIS A 183 2.70 -2.22 1.36
N ILE A 184 2.24 -3.32 1.94
CA ILE A 184 1.63 -3.33 3.27
C ILE A 184 2.54 -4.09 4.23
N LYS A 185 2.74 -3.51 5.41
CA LYS A 185 3.41 -4.18 6.52
C LYS A 185 2.47 -4.29 7.71
N PRO A 186 2.46 -5.42 8.43
CA PRO A 186 1.77 -5.48 9.71
C PRO A 186 2.40 -4.46 10.66
N LEU A 187 1.58 -3.76 11.42
CA LEU A 187 2.11 -2.92 12.50
C LEU A 187 2.49 -3.84 13.65
N THR A 188 3.78 -3.89 13.95
CA THR A 188 4.35 -4.67 15.05
C THR A 188 5.22 -3.76 15.90
N LEU A 189 5.57 -4.23 17.10
CA LEU A 189 6.52 -3.53 17.95
C LEU A 189 7.86 -3.28 17.22
N PHE A 190 8.32 -4.26 16.45
CA PHE A 190 9.53 -4.13 15.64
C PHE A 190 9.44 -2.98 14.61
N GLU A 191 8.32 -2.86 13.90
CA GLU A 191 8.11 -1.78 12.92
C GLU A 191 8.08 -0.41 13.61
N VAL A 192 7.55 -0.31 14.82
CA VAL A 192 7.53 0.94 15.57
C VAL A 192 8.94 1.30 16.08
N GLN A 193 9.72 0.33 16.52
CA GLN A 193 11.05 0.58 17.12
C GLN A 193 12.15 0.82 16.08
N ASN A 194 12.08 0.21 14.89
CA ASN A 194 13.19 0.15 13.95
C ASN A 194 13.10 1.08 12.73
N GLN A 195 11.94 1.70 12.47
CA GLN A 195 11.80 2.61 11.31
C GLN A 195 11.60 4.05 11.74
N ASN A 196 12.66 4.83 11.81
CA ASN A 196 12.58 6.24 12.21
C ASN A 196 11.71 6.40 13.47
N ARG A 197 12.19 5.83 14.54
CA ARG A 197 11.50 5.61 15.81
C ARG A 197 10.55 6.75 16.19
N TYR A 198 11.04 7.98 16.27
CA TYR A 198 10.26 9.14 16.70
C TYR A 198 9.06 9.43 15.78
N GLU A 199 9.23 9.33 14.48
CA GLU A 199 8.17 9.64 13.52
C GLU A 199 7.05 8.60 13.54
N ILE A 200 7.38 7.32 13.70
CA ILE A 200 6.37 6.25 13.82
C ILE A 200 5.67 6.32 15.18
N GLU A 201 6.42 6.60 16.26
CA GLU A 201 5.84 6.78 17.60
C GLU A 201 4.83 7.91 17.61
N GLU A 202 5.17 9.07 17.08
CA GLU A 202 4.26 10.22 16.99
C GLU A 202 3.01 9.91 16.16
N LYS A 203 3.20 9.27 15.00
CA LYS A 203 2.08 8.88 14.14
C LYS A 203 1.20 7.81 14.77
N PHE A 204 1.78 6.89 15.52
CA PHE A 204 1.02 5.88 16.26
C PHE A 204 0.17 6.50 17.37
N LEU A 205 0.73 7.39 18.17
CA LEU A 205 -0.04 8.13 19.19
C LEU A 205 -1.16 8.96 18.55
N SER A 206 -0.86 9.66 17.47
CA SER A 206 -1.85 10.40 16.69
C SER A 206 -2.96 9.50 16.12
N PHE A 207 -2.59 8.30 15.66
CA PHE A 207 -3.53 7.29 15.19
C PHE A 207 -4.47 6.83 16.32
N ILE A 208 -3.94 6.50 17.50
CA ILE A 208 -4.75 6.12 18.66
C ILE A 208 -5.74 7.24 19.01
N GLN A 209 -5.27 8.47 19.13
CA GLN A 209 -6.11 9.63 19.45
C GLN A 209 -7.25 9.82 18.47
N LYS A 210 -6.98 9.65 17.17
CA LYS A 210 -7.97 9.82 16.11
C LYS A 210 -9.01 8.70 16.07
N HIS A 211 -8.60 7.47 16.36
CA HIS A 211 -9.43 6.27 16.17
C HIS A 211 -10.06 5.74 17.48
N LEU A 212 -9.73 6.31 18.62
CA LEU A 212 -10.45 6.05 19.87
C LEU A 212 -11.79 6.83 19.84
N SER A 213 -12.83 6.21 19.28
CA SER A 213 -14.21 6.64 19.48
C SER A 213 -14.60 6.46 20.95
N GLU A 214 -15.65 7.16 21.43
CA GLU A 214 -16.13 7.02 22.83
C GLU A 214 -16.39 5.57 23.23
N GLU A 215 -16.99 4.77 22.34
CA GLU A 215 -17.21 3.36 22.56
C GLU A 215 -15.91 2.56 22.72
N LYS A 216 -14.92 2.82 21.88
CA LYS A 216 -13.60 2.16 21.94
C LYS A 216 -12.79 2.59 23.16
N ILE A 217 -12.92 3.85 23.58
CA ILE A 217 -12.30 4.35 24.81
C ILE A 217 -12.93 3.66 26.03
N ALA A 218 -14.26 3.52 26.04
CA ALA A 218 -14.96 2.79 27.12
C ALA A 218 -14.45 1.37 27.27
N GLN A 219 -14.37 0.63 26.16
CA GLN A 219 -13.87 -0.73 26.15
C GLN A 219 -12.37 -0.81 26.51
N PHE A 220 -11.57 0.17 26.13
CA PHE A 220 -10.15 0.25 26.48
C PHE A 220 -9.96 0.51 27.99
N VAL A 221 -10.77 1.39 28.59
CA VAL A 221 -10.78 1.64 30.04
C VAL A 221 -11.28 0.42 30.80
N GLU A 222 -12.31 -0.26 30.30
CA GLU A 222 -12.80 -1.52 30.88
C GLU A 222 -11.71 -2.59 30.86
N ALA A 223 -10.99 -2.75 29.72
CA ALA A 223 -9.87 -3.67 29.63
C ALA A 223 -8.71 -3.32 30.58
N LEU A 224 -8.44 -2.02 30.78
CA LEU A 224 -7.46 -1.57 31.77
C LEU A 224 -7.89 -1.86 33.21
N SER A 225 -9.21 -1.86 33.51
CA SER A 225 -9.74 -2.16 34.83
C SER A 225 -9.86 -3.66 35.11
N GLU A 226 -9.97 -4.50 34.09
CA GLU A 226 -9.94 -5.96 34.15
C GLU A 226 -8.49 -6.47 34.25
N TYR A 227 -7.84 -6.14 35.35
CA TYR A 227 -6.41 -6.33 35.60
C TYR A 227 -5.91 -7.75 35.30
N ALA A 228 -6.69 -8.78 35.60
CA ALA A 228 -6.32 -10.18 35.45
C ALA A 228 -6.07 -10.59 33.98
N GLU A 229 -6.72 -9.95 33.01
CA GLU A 229 -6.58 -10.27 31.58
C GLU A 229 -5.33 -9.63 30.96
N PHE A 230 -4.87 -8.49 31.51
CA PHE A 230 -3.77 -7.68 30.97
C PHE A 230 -2.63 -7.43 31.98
N GLU A 231 -2.60 -8.15 33.09
CA GLU A 231 -1.67 -7.95 34.21
C GLU A 231 -0.21 -7.81 33.77
N SER A 232 0.26 -8.69 32.89
CA SER A 232 1.65 -8.67 32.40
C SER A 232 2.01 -7.41 31.57
N TYR A 233 1.03 -6.73 31.02
CA TYR A 233 1.22 -5.49 30.27
C TYR A 233 1.09 -4.27 31.18
N LEU A 234 0.18 -4.32 32.15
CA LEU A 234 -0.04 -3.23 33.10
C LEU A 234 1.08 -3.12 34.14
N GLU A 235 1.65 -4.24 34.59
CA GLU A 235 2.82 -4.25 35.49
C GLU A 235 4.02 -3.54 34.84
N LYS A 236 4.30 -3.87 33.57
CA LYS A 236 5.36 -3.18 32.81
C LYS A 236 5.11 -1.69 32.62
N TRP A 237 3.89 -1.24 32.71
CA TRP A 237 3.52 0.17 32.62
C TRP A 237 3.76 0.92 33.93
N VAL A 238 3.49 0.24 35.06
CA VAL A 238 3.63 0.81 36.40
C VAL A 238 5.10 0.83 36.85
N GLU A 239 5.92 -0.15 36.45
CA GLU A 239 7.33 -0.25 36.82
C GLU A 239 8.26 0.70 36.06
N THR A 240 7.73 1.50 35.14
CA THR A 240 8.53 2.40 34.27
C THR A 240 8.42 3.86 34.66
N GLU A 241 8.26 4.19 35.96
CA GLU A 241 8.52 5.52 36.49
C GLU A 241 10.01 5.86 36.58
#